data_c6e16ff28405d65442b14344569d8045
#
_entry.id   c6e16ff28405d65442b14344569d8045
#
_cell.length_a   1.000
_cell.length_b   1.000
_cell.length_c   1.000
_cell.angle_alpha   90.00
_cell.angle_beta   90.00
_cell.angle_gamma   90.00
#
_symmetry.space_group_name_H-M   'P 1'
#
loop_
_entity.id
_entity.type
_entity.pdbx_description
1 polymer ?
#
loop_
_entity_poly.entity_id
_entity_poly.type
_entity_poly.pdbx_seq_one_letter_code
_entity_poly.pdbx_strand_id
1 'polypeptide(L)'
;MLKKVFQHFYVAPQLPFKAMGCAFFLHVASLYRSVLMVLCLTFSFADGVQAQTSDTLSVVFTGDILLDRGVRKRIEYLGLRSLVGPKLQQVFKQSRFVVGNLECPATKIKRPVFKRFVFRGEPEWLSWLTNHGFTHLNLANNHSIDQGRDALMDTHLNIKQAGMTPFGAGENMLDASQPLLLATHPRPVYILASLRLPLENFAYLTDKPCVSQEPLDSLVARIKRLRLSQPNAYIVVSLHWGTEHQLSPSVQQRQHARLLVNAGANLLVCHHTHTLQTIEQYRGSTIFYSIGNLIFDQTKPINTRACVVRLVLTANDVHVETIPIEINACVPEMVSGEQAKSFAP
;
A
#
# COMPACT_ATOMS: atom_id res chain seq x y z
N MET A 1 -38.10 39.06 37.03
CA MET A 1 -38.16 39.30 38.47
C MET A 1 -36.77 39.23 39.06
N LEU A 2 -36.37 40.42 39.59
CA LEU A 2 -35.50 40.71 40.74
C LEU A 2 -34.08 40.09 40.71
N LYS A 3 -33.02 40.84 40.36
CA LYS A 3 -32.33 41.99 41.01
C LYS A 3 -31.86 41.75 42.46
N LYS A 4 -30.54 42.09 42.63
CA LYS A 4 -29.86 42.55 43.86
C LYS A 4 -29.12 41.43 44.64
N VAL A 5 -27.97 41.60 45.26
CA VAL A 5 -27.07 42.72 45.67
C VAL A 5 -25.89 42.06 46.32
N PHE A 6 -24.63 42.46 46.21
CA PHE A 6 -23.88 43.22 47.21
C PHE A 6 -22.43 43.46 46.77
N GLN A 7 -22.09 44.75 46.78
CA GLN A 7 -20.70 45.23 46.84
C GLN A 7 -20.15 44.99 48.25
N HIS A 8 -18.85 44.66 48.32
CA HIS A 8 -18.07 45.05 49.49
C HIS A 8 -16.70 45.51 49.01
N PHE A 9 -16.46 46.80 49.33
CA PHE A 9 -15.16 47.47 49.25
C PHE A 9 -14.23 46.90 50.29
N TYR A 10 -12.96 46.64 49.91
CA TYR A 10 -11.86 46.63 50.88
C TYR A 10 -10.78 47.59 50.40
N VAL A 11 -10.53 48.61 51.24
CA VAL A 11 -9.50 49.64 51.13
C VAL A 11 -8.17 48.98 51.62
N ALA A 12 -7.15 48.99 50.78
CA ALA A 12 -5.81 48.64 51.19
C ALA A 12 -5.02 49.89 51.66
N PRO A 13 -4.22 49.81 52.75
CA PRO A 13 -3.43 50.95 53.22
C PRO A 13 -2.17 51.15 52.37
N GLN A 14 -1.90 52.43 52.11
CA GLN A 14 -0.67 52.92 51.50
C GLN A 14 0.52 52.78 52.47
N LEU A 15 1.62 52.13 52.07
CA LEU A 15 2.90 52.19 52.70
C LEU A 15 3.92 52.90 51.83
N PRO A 16 4.87 53.64 52.39
CA PRO A 16 5.64 54.65 51.66
C PRO A 16 6.81 54.04 50.88
N PHE A 17 6.97 54.60 49.68
CA PHE A 17 8.18 54.38 48.85
C PHE A 17 9.42 54.97 49.51
N LYS A 18 10.38 54.17 49.92
CA LYS A 18 11.76 54.61 50.01
C LYS A 18 12.74 53.46 49.65
N ALA A 19 13.43 53.73 48.57
CA ALA A 19 14.81 53.33 48.28
C ALA A 19 15.19 51.86 48.47
N MET A 20 14.97 51.05 47.50
CA MET A 20 15.83 49.90 47.14
C MET A 20 16.00 49.88 45.62
N GLY A 21 16.75 50.83 45.17
CA GLY A 21 17.10 50.95 43.76
C GLY A 21 18.46 50.35 43.48
N CYS A 22 18.73 50.05 42.31
CA CYS A 22 19.96 49.70 41.57
C CYS A 22 20.48 48.25 41.62
N ALA A 23 20.48 47.52 42.74
CA ALA A 23 21.07 46.19 42.77
C ALA A 23 20.15 45.12 42.13
N PHE A 24 18.83 45.31 42.20
CA PHE A 24 17.87 44.34 41.64
C PHE A 24 17.79 44.40 40.12
N PHE A 25 17.91 45.60 39.53
CA PHE A 25 17.91 45.77 38.09
C PHE A 25 19.13 45.17 37.36
N LEU A 26 20.30 45.21 38.00
CA LEU A 26 21.51 44.63 37.43
C LEU A 26 21.51 43.09 37.44
N HIS A 27 20.90 42.48 38.47
CA HIS A 27 20.76 41.01 38.55
C HIS A 27 19.69 40.49 37.57
N VAL A 28 18.58 41.16 37.40
CA VAL A 28 17.55 40.79 36.43
C VAL A 28 18.04 40.96 35.00
N ALA A 29 18.80 42.02 34.70
CA ALA A 29 19.40 42.21 33.37
C ALA A 29 20.46 41.16 33.03
N SER A 30 21.23 40.70 34.03
CA SER A 30 22.23 39.60 33.88
C SER A 30 21.53 38.26 33.65
N LEU A 31 20.46 37.96 34.38
CA LEU A 31 19.66 36.72 34.15
C LEU A 31 19.01 36.70 32.79
N TYR A 32 18.44 37.84 32.30
CA TYR A 32 17.87 37.94 30.96
C TYR A 32 18.90 37.76 29.84
N ARG A 33 20.13 38.29 30.03
CA ARG A 33 21.22 38.06 29.06
C ARG A 33 21.68 36.58 29.04
N SER A 34 21.75 35.92 30.18
CA SER A 34 22.11 34.51 30.26
C SER A 34 21.00 33.60 29.70
N VAL A 35 19.74 33.90 29.93
CA VAL A 35 18.59 33.14 29.36
C VAL A 35 18.47 33.37 27.85
N LEU A 36 18.70 34.59 27.33
CA LEU A 36 18.73 34.86 25.90
C LEU A 36 19.91 34.16 25.20
N MET A 37 21.08 34.11 25.87
CA MET A 37 22.27 33.41 25.32
C MET A 37 22.09 31.89 25.27
N VAL A 38 21.43 31.30 26.26
CA VAL A 38 21.05 29.88 26.25
C VAL A 38 19.98 29.58 25.25
N LEU A 39 18.95 30.45 25.07
CA LEU A 39 17.96 30.31 24.01
C LEU A 39 18.55 30.48 22.60
N CYS A 40 19.49 31.40 22.39
CA CYS A 40 20.19 31.52 21.11
C CYS A 40 21.11 30.33 20.82
N LEU A 41 21.72 29.71 21.85
CA LEU A 41 22.53 28.50 21.67
C LEU A 41 21.69 27.23 21.41
N THR A 42 20.45 27.17 21.91
CA THR A 42 19.53 26.06 21.62
C THR A 42 18.84 26.19 20.26
N PHE A 43 18.72 27.41 19.70
CA PHE A 43 18.21 27.60 18.33
C PHE A 43 19.27 27.40 17.24
N SER A 44 20.55 27.34 17.58
CA SER A 44 21.64 27.11 16.60
C SER A 44 21.96 25.64 16.37
N PHE A 45 21.32 24.70 17.06
CA PHE A 45 21.44 23.27 16.83
C PHE A 45 20.13 22.60 16.33
N ALA A 46 19.18 23.41 15.87
CA ALA A 46 18.20 22.92 14.92
C ALA A 46 18.80 22.97 13.51
N ASP A 47 19.99 22.37 13.34
CA ASP A 47 20.35 21.79 12.06
C ASP A 47 19.23 20.81 11.76
N GLY A 48 18.32 21.23 10.89
CA GLY A 48 17.32 20.36 10.35
C GLY A 48 18.04 19.11 9.89
N VAL A 49 17.75 18.00 10.51
CA VAL A 49 17.88 16.70 9.86
C VAL A 49 16.98 16.83 8.66
N GLN A 50 17.49 17.45 7.60
CA GLN A 50 16.99 17.29 6.26
C GLN A 50 17.09 15.77 6.07
N ALA A 51 15.98 15.08 6.24
CA ALA A 51 15.88 13.70 5.85
C ALA A 51 16.40 13.70 4.43
N GLN A 52 17.60 13.14 4.25
CA GLN A 52 18.24 13.02 2.96
C GLN A 52 17.24 12.20 2.13
N THR A 53 16.41 12.90 1.37
CA THR A 53 15.48 12.24 0.44
C THR A 53 16.39 11.51 -0.52
N SER A 54 16.51 10.20 -0.38
CA SER A 54 17.29 9.42 -1.32
C SER A 54 16.73 9.74 -2.70
N ASP A 55 17.58 10.24 -3.61
CA ASP A 55 17.19 10.53 -4.99
C ASP A 55 16.64 9.30 -5.73
N THR A 56 16.55 8.19 -5.03
CA THR A 56 16.12 6.89 -5.53
C THR A 56 14.95 6.34 -4.73
N LEU A 57 13.86 6.01 -5.40
CA LEU A 57 12.70 5.33 -4.85
C LEU A 57 12.69 3.88 -5.30
N SER A 58 12.65 2.94 -4.36
CA SER A 58 12.44 1.51 -4.60
C SER A 58 11.04 1.09 -4.19
N VAL A 59 10.28 0.51 -5.10
CA VAL A 59 8.94 -0.06 -4.88
C VAL A 59 8.93 -1.50 -5.32
N VAL A 60 8.43 -2.39 -4.47
CA VAL A 60 8.27 -3.81 -4.78
C VAL A 60 6.78 -4.14 -4.90
N PHE A 61 6.41 -4.79 -5.99
CA PHE A 61 5.07 -5.37 -6.20
C PHE A 61 5.16 -6.87 -6.10
N THR A 62 4.25 -7.48 -5.34
CA THR A 62 4.24 -8.92 -5.09
C THR A 62 2.96 -9.56 -5.62
N GLY A 63 3.01 -10.86 -5.89
CA GLY A 63 1.88 -11.67 -6.31
C GLY A 63 0.80 -11.83 -5.24
N ASP A 64 -0.12 -12.75 -5.49
CA ASP A 64 -1.31 -12.99 -4.68
C ASP A 64 -0.97 -13.54 -3.29
N ILE A 65 -1.59 -12.96 -2.26
CA ILE A 65 -1.42 -13.31 -0.85
C ILE A 65 -2.73 -13.90 -0.33
N LEU A 66 -2.74 -15.18 -0.05
CA LEU A 66 -3.82 -15.90 0.61
C LEU A 66 -3.42 -16.21 2.06
N LEU A 67 -4.23 -15.80 3.03
CA LEU A 67 -4.03 -16.11 4.46
C LEU A 67 -5.10 -17.10 4.95
N ASP A 68 -5.39 -18.12 4.15
CA ASP A 68 -6.40 -19.16 4.46
C ASP A 68 -5.96 -20.53 3.94
N ARG A 69 -6.80 -21.54 4.04
CA ARG A 69 -6.62 -22.90 3.51
C ARG A 69 -5.30 -23.55 3.96
N GLY A 70 -4.44 -23.95 3.05
CA GLY A 70 -3.13 -24.56 3.34
C GLY A 70 -2.16 -23.58 4.02
N VAL A 71 -2.25 -22.28 3.71
CA VAL A 71 -1.45 -21.23 4.37
C VAL A 71 -1.89 -21.11 5.83
N ARG A 72 -3.20 -21.07 6.13
CA ARG A 72 -3.74 -21.08 7.51
C ARG A 72 -3.19 -22.26 8.30
N LYS A 73 -3.29 -23.49 7.75
CA LYS A 73 -2.76 -24.68 8.40
C LYS A 73 -1.28 -24.57 8.71
N ARG A 74 -0.51 -24.02 7.77
CA ARG A 74 0.93 -23.78 7.97
C ARG A 74 1.19 -22.78 9.10
N ILE A 75 0.45 -21.67 9.14
CA ILE A 75 0.56 -20.65 10.20
C ILE A 75 0.26 -21.25 11.57
N GLU A 76 -0.83 -22.02 11.67
CA GLU A 76 -1.28 -22.66 12.92
C GLU A 76 -0.27 -23.69 13.42
N TYR A 77 0.40 -24.42 12.53
CA TYR A 77 1.35 -25.47 12.89
C TYR A 77 2.79 -24.96 13.08
N LEU A 78 3.29 -24.09 12.21
CA LEU A 78 4.70 -23.62 12.20
C LEU A 78 4.87 -22.15 12.62
N GLY A 79 3.77 -21.43 12.79
CA GLY A 79 3.78 -19.98 13.06
C GLY A 79 4.04 -19.13 11.83
N LEU A 80 3.76 -17.84 11.97
CA LEU A 80 3.87 -16.84 10.89
C LEU A 80 5.31 -16.68 10.35
N ARG A 81 6.33 -16.89 11.18
CA ARG A 81 7.75 -16.68 10.79
C ARG A 81 8.20 -17.51 9.58
N SER A 82 7.47 -18.56 9.24
CA SER A 82 7.82 -19.50 8.18
C SER A 82 7.26 -19.13 6.79
N LEU A 83 6.68 -17.94 6.59
CA LEU A 83 5.93 -17.62 5.36
C LEU A 83 6.72 -16.92 4.24
N VAL A 84 7.95 -16.47 4.47
CA VAL A 84 8.78 -15.85 3.43
C VAL A 84 10.25 -16.25 3.61
N GLY A 85 10.92 -16.61 2.52
CA GLY A 85 12.33 -16.93 2.51
C GLY A 85 13.22 -15.72 2.84
N PRO A 86 14.38 -15.93 3.52
CA PRO A 86 15.18 -14.84 4.08
C PRO A 86 15.75 -13.86 3.03
N LYS A 87 16.12 -14.34 1.85
CA LYS A 87 16.63 -13.48 0.76
C LYS A 87 15.54 -12.53 0.26
N LEU A 88 14.32 -13.04 0.06
CA LEU A 88 13.18 -12.24 -0.39
C LEU A 88 12.76 -11.23 0.69
N GLN A 89 12.79 -11.62 1.96
CA GLN A 89 12.56 -10.71 3.08
C GLN A 89 13.55 -9.55 3.09
N GLN A 90 14.82 -9.79 2.73
CA GLN A 90 15.82 -8.72 2.63
C GLN A 90 15.46 -7.73 1.52
N VAL A 91 14.99 -8.19 0.36
CA VAL A 91 14.51 -7.32 -0.73
C VAL A 91 13.36 -6.43 -0.23
N PHE A 92 12.40 -7.00 0.50
CA PHE A 92 11.29 -6.23 1.06
C PHE A 92 11.76 -5.15 2.03
N LYS A 93 12.63 -5.49 2.97
CA LYS A 93 13.17 -4.55 3.97
C LYS A 93 14.03 -3.44 3.37
N GLN A 94 14.67 -3.67 2.25
CA GLN A 94 15.49 -2.68 1.54
C GLN A 94 14.67 -1.76 0.63
N SER A 95 13.39 -2.07 0.44
CA SER A 95 12.50 -1.29 -0.41
C SER A 95 11.71 -0.28 0.41
N ARG A 96 11.50 0.92 -0.14
CA ARG A 96 10.72 1.95 0.55
C ARG A 96 9.25 1.58 0.64
N PHE A 97 8.73 0.93 -0.39
CA PHE A 97 7.35 0.45 -0.43
C PHE A 97 7.30 -0.98 -0.92
N VAL A 98 6.48 -1.80 -0.26
CA VAL A 98 6.12 -3.14 -0.68
C VAL A 98 4.60 -3.19 -0.80
N VAL A 99 4.14 -3.50 -2.00
CA VAL A 99 2.72 -3.52 -2.39
C VAL A 99 2.32 -4.96 -2.66
N GLY A 100 1.35 -5.48 -1.89
CA GLY A 100 0.81 -6.82 -2.05
C GLY A 100 -0.63 -6.81 -2.56
N ASN A 101 -1.08 -7.91 -3.16
CA ASN A 101 -2.49 -8.17 -3.47
C ASN A 101 -3.04 -9.14 -2.43
N LEU A 102 -3.86 -8.64 -1.47
CA LEU A 102 -4.46 -9.47 -0.41
C LEU A 102 -5.72 -10.14 -0.94
N GLU A 103 -5.60 -11.39 -1.33
CA GLU A 103 -6.67 -12.16 -1.98
C GLU A 103 -7.52 -12.96 -0.97
N CYS A 104 -7.85 -12.32 0.13
CA CYS A 104 -8.82 -12.79 1.12
C CYS A 104 -9.22 -11.64 2.04
N PRO A 105 -10.43 -11.64 2.62
CA PRO A 105 -10.75 -10.75 3.74
C PRO A 105 -9.92 -11.12 4.96
N ALA A 106 -9.37 -10.13 5.65
CA ALA A 106 -8.72 -10.28 6.96
C ALA A 106 -9.65 -9.71 8.03
N THR A 107 -10.53 -10.57 8.57
CA THR A 107 -11.67 -10.16 9.41
C THR A 107 -12.10 -11.25 10.38
N LYS A 108 -12.71 -10.84 11.50
CA LYS A 108 -13.43 -11.77 12.41
C LYS A 108 -14.87 -12.06 11.97
N ILE A 109 -15.38 -11.30 11.00
CA ILE A 109 -16.73 -11.52 10.47
C ILE A 109 -16.75 -12.83 9.68
N LYS A 110 -17.73 -13.70 10.03
CA LYS A 110 -17.95 -15.01 9.40
C LYS A 110 -19.34 -15.01 8.76
N ARG A 111 -19.46 -14.41 7.60
CA ARG A 111 -20.67 -14.36 6.78
C ARG A 111 -20.35 -14.72 5.33
N PRO A 112 -19.98 -16.00 5.08
CA PRO A 112 -19.51 -16.42 3.77
C PRO A 112 -20.59 -16.20 2.72
N VAL A 113 -20.20 -15.66 1.59
CA VAL A 113 -21.06 -15.57 0.40
C VAL A 113 -21.17 -16.94 -0.26
N PHE A 114 -22.27 -17.18 -0.97
CA PHE A 114 -22.45 -18.44 -1.68
C PHE A 114 -21.66 -18.46 -2.98
N LYS A 115 -20.42 -19.00 -2.93
CA LYS A 115 -19.56 -19.25 -4.10
C LYS A 115 -18.66 -20.46 -3.84
N ARG A 116 -17.99 -20.95 -4.89
CA ARG A 116 -17.19 -22.18 -4.85
C ARG A 116 -16.01 -22.10 -3.88
N PHE A 117 -15.29 -21.01 -3.88
CA PHE A 117 -14.14 -20.76 -3.01
C PHE A 117 -14.39 -19.51 -2.20
N VAL A 118 -14.33 -19.63 -0.88
CA VAL A 118 -14.58 -18.54 0.06
C VAL A 118 -13.44 -18.53 1.07
N PHE A 119 -12.78 -17.40 1.19
CA PHE A 119 -11.60 -17.24 2.03
C PHE A 119 -11.84 -16.29 3.20
N ARG A 120 -10.98 -16.41 4.23
CA ARG A 120 -10.95 -15.50 5.37
C ARG A 120 -9.65 -15.65 6.15
N GLY A 121 -8.81 -14.64 6.16
CA GLY A 121 -7.65 -14.52 7.05
C GLY A 121 -8.00 -14.00 8.43
N GLU A 122 -7.13 -14.22 9.42
CA GLU A 122 -7.27 -13.60 10.73
C GLU A 122 -6.62 -12.21 10.71
N PRO A 123 -7.27 -11.14 11.26
CA PRO A 123 -6.73 -9.77 11.26
C PRO A 123 -5.36 -9.66 11.93
N GLU A 124 -5.11 -10.47 12.96
CA GLU A 124 -3.86 -10.48 13.71
C GLU A 124 -2.65 -10.83 12.86
N TRP A 125 -2.85 -11.56 11.75
CA TRP A 125 -1.77 -11.94 10.84
C TRP A 125 -1.28 -10.79 9.97
N LEU A 126 -2.04 -9.71 9.86
CA LEU A 126 -1.64 -8.52 9.09
C LEU A 126 -0.40 -7.84 9.67
N SER A 127 -0.22 -7.85 10.98
CA SER A 127 0.97 -7.30 11.63
C SER A 127 2.26 -8.00 11.20
N TRP A 128 2.16 -9.28 10.84
CA TRP A 128 3.30 -10.01 10.28
C TRP A 128 3.71 -9.43 8.91
N LEU A 129 2.77 -9.08 8.04
CA LEU A 129 3.08 -8.45 6.75
C LEU A 129 3.81 -7.12 6.95
N THR A 130 3.33 -6.26 7.87
CA THR A 130 3.99 -5.00 8.21
C THR A 130 5.42 -5.23 8.70
N ASN A 131 5.63 -6.20 9.60
CA ASN A 131 6.94 -6.55 10.14
C ASN A 131 7.91 -7.12 9.06
N HIS A 132 7.37 -7.57 7.93
CA HIS A 132 8.15 -8.06 6.79
C HIS A 132 8.31 -7.01 5.67
N GLY A 133 7.90 -5.77 5.92
CA GLY A 133 8.14 -4.63 5.05
C GLY A 133 6.95 -4.24 4.16
N PHE A 134 5.82 -4.96 4.21
CA PHE A 134 4.63 -4.55 3.47
C PHE A 134 4.10 -3.22 3.99
N THR A 135 3.77 -2.35 3.05
CA THR A 135 3.29 -0.98 3.31
C THR A 135 1.91 -0.72 2.75
N HIS A 136 1.54 -1.43 1.67
CA HIS A 136 0.29 -1.25 0.95
C HIS A 136 -0.32 -2.59 0.55
N LEU A 137 -1.64 -2.70 0.65
CA LEU A 137 -2.38 -3.89 0.23
C LEU A 137 -3.51 -3.53 -0.72
N ASN A 138 -3.46 -4.11 -1.93
CA ASN A 138 -4.53 -4.03 -2.92
C ASN A 138 -5.67 -4.97 -2.52
N LEU A 139 -6.89 -4.44 -2.57
CA LEU A 139 -8.14 -5.17 -2.32
C LEU A 139 -9.01 -5.28 -3.59
N ALA A 140 -8.56 -4.78 -4.74
CA ALA A 140 -9.32 -4.88 -6.00
C ALA A 140 -9.19 -6.29 -6.60
N ASN A 141 -9.73 -7.31 -5.91
CA ASN A 141 -9.76 -8.69 -6.35
C ASN A 141 -11.11 -9.37 -6.06
N ASN A 142 -11.34 -10.54 -6.65
CA ASN A 142 -12.60 -11.26 -6.57
C ASN A 142 -12.86 -11.94 -5.21
N HIS A 143 -11.86 -12.02 -4.33
CA HIS A 143 -11.98 -12.62 -3.00
C HIS A 143 -12.16 -11.61 -1.86
N SER A 144 -11.99 -10.33 -2.10
CA SER A 144 -12.10 -9.29 -1.05
C SER A 144 -13.49 -9.21 -0.40
N ILE A 145 -14.55 -9.68 -1.08
CA ILE A 145 -15.95 -9.68 -0.58
C ILE A 145 -16.42 -11.06 -0.12
N ASP A 146 -15.55 -12.01 0.05
CA ASP A 146 -15.92 -13.40 0.40
C ASP A 146 -16.73 -13.56 1.70
N GLN A 147 -16.63 -12.61 2.61
CA GLN A 147 -17.37 -12.55 3.86
C GLN A 147 -18.40 -11.41 3.89
N GLY A 148 -18.75 -10.86 2.72
CA GLY A 148 -19.69 -9.76 2.56
C GLY A 148 -19.06 -8.36 2.62
N ARG A 149 -19.87 -7.34 2.38
CA ARG A 149 -19.42 -5.94 2.29
C ARG A 149 -18.94 -5.39 3.62
N ASP A 150 -19.60 -5.77 4.73
CA ASP A 150 -19.16 -5.37 6.08
C ASP A 150 -17.74 -5.91 6.36
N ALA A 151 -17.47 -7.15 5.93
CA ALA A 151 -16.17 -7.77 6.09
C ALA A 151 -15.08 -7.13 5.20
N LEU A 152 -15.46 -6.62 4.02
CA LEU A 152 -14.56 -5.82 3.18
C LEU A 152 -14.11 -4.56 3.92
N MET A 153 -15.06 -3.81 4.52
CA MET A 153 -14.73 -2.58 5.25
C MET A 153 -14.01 -2.86 6.57
N ASP A 154 -14.33 -3.95 7.25
CA ASP A 154 -13.59 -4.41 8.42
C ASP A 154 -12.14 -4.78 8.04
N THR A 155 -11.94 -5.47 6.92
CA THR A 155 -10.61 -5.76 6.36
C THR A 155 -9.83 -4.47 6.06
N HIS A 156 -10.48 -3.49 5.43
CA HIS A 156 -9.90 -2.19 5.14
C HIS A 156 -9.43 -1.47 6.43
N LEU A 157 -10.23 -1.54 7.50
CA LEU A 157 -9.87 -0.99 8.81
C LEU A 157 -8.72 -1.76 9.46
N ASN A 158 -8.76 -3.10 9.43
CA ASN A 158 -7.75 -3.96 10.03
C ASN A 158 -6.36 -3.77 9.38
N ILE A 159 -6.32 -3.55 8.06
CA ILE A 159 -5.08 -3.21 7.34
C ILE A 159 -4.50 -1.88 7.84
N LYS A 160 -5.34 -0.84 8.03
CA LYS A 160 -4.89 0.44 8.60
C LYS A 160 -4.38 0.29 10.03
N GLN A 161 -5.08 -0.48 10.86
CA GLN A 161 -4.67 -0.75 12.25
C GLN A 161 -3.35 -1.51 12.32
N ALA A 162 -3.06 -2.36 11.34
CA ALA A 162 -1.78 -3.04 11.21
C ALA A 162 -0.64 -2.14 10.67
N GLY A 163 -0.90 -0.85 10.39
CA GLY A 163 0.09 0.12 9.93
C GLY A 163 0.33 0.12 8.42
N MET A 164 -0.55 -0.48 7.62
CA MET A 164 -0.48 -0.49 6.15
C MET A 164 -1.59 0.36 5.53
N THR A 165 -1.43 0.72 4.26
CA THR A 165 -2.44 1.46 3.49
C THR A 165 -3.20 0.50 2.59
N PRO A 166 -4.53 0.29 2.80
CA PRO A 166 -5.38 -0.43 1.86
C PRO A 166 -5.74 0.48 0.68
N PHE A 167 -5.92 -0.10 -0.51
CA PHE A 167 -6.41 0.59 -1.70
C PHE A 167 -7.17 -0.38 -2.62
N GLY A 168 -7.87 0.16 -3.61
CA GLY A 168 -8.67 -0.65 -4.54
C GLY A 168 -10.00 -1.14 -3.96
N ALA A 169 -10.40 -0.64 -2.79
CA ALA A 169 -11.71 -0.84 -2.16
C ALA A 169 -12.12 0.40 -1.39
N GLY A 170 -13.41 0.62 -1.19
CA GLY A 170 -13.92 1.79 -0.49
C GLY A 170 -15.41 1.69 -0.20
N GLU A 171 -15.95 2.75 0.42
CA GLU A 171 -17.36 2.87 0.81
C GLU A 171 -18.33 2.90 -0.38
N ASN A 172 -17.81 3.21 -1.56
CA ASN A 172 -18.53 3.24 -2.82
C ASN A 172 -17.54 3.13 -4.00
N MET A 173 -18.04 3.02 -5.24
CA MET A 173 -17.20 2.86 -6.42
C MET A 173 -16.24 4.04 -6.66
N LEU A 174 -16.68 5.27 -6.38
CA LEU A 174 -15.84 6.44 -6.56
C LEU A 174 -14.64 6.41 -5.61
N ASP A 175 -14.88 6.06 -4.34
CA ASP A 175 -13.86 5.93 -3.32
C ASP A 175 -12.91 4.75 -3.62
N ALA A 176 -13.48 3.57 -3.94
CA ALA A 176 -12.70 2.37 -4.29
C ALA A 176 -11.76 2.58 -5.48
N SER A 177 -12.15 3.44 -6.43
CA SER A 177 -11.41 3.68 -7.68
C SER A 177 -10.46 4.88 -7.62
N GLN A 178 -10.27 5.51 -6.44
CA GLN A 178 -9.34 6.64 -6.33
C GLN A 178 -7.89 6.19 -6.61
N PRO A 179 -7.13 6.97 -7.40
CA PRO A 179 -5.70 6.74 -7.54
C PRO A 179 -4.99 6.91 -6.20
N LEU A 180 -4.21 5.93 -5.78
CA LEU A 180 -3.34 6.03 -4.63
C LEU A 180 -2.08 6.82 -5.01
N LEU A 181 -1.80 7.95 -4.36
CA LEU A 181 -0.49 8.60 -4.42
C LEU A 181 0.47 7.85 -3.49
N LEU A 182 1.37 7.07 -4.09
CA LEU A 182 2.34 6.26 -3.35
C LEU A 182 3.54 7.08 -2.87
N ALA A 183 4.05 7.97 -3.72
CA ALA A 183 5.20 8.82 -3.44
C ALA A 183 5.11 10.13 -4.21
N THR A 184 5.79 11.18 -3.70
CA THR A 184 5.94 12.48 -4.35
C THR A 184 7.35 12.68 -4.93
N HIS A 185 8.35 12.03 -4.35
CA HIS A 185 9.76 12.11 -4.75
C HIS A 185 10.30 10.72 -5.13
N PRO A 186 11.24 10.65 -6.10
CA PRO A 186 11.85 11.74 -6.88
C PRO A 186 10.89 12.35 -7.91
N ARG A 187 9.76 11.69 -8.18
CA ARG A 187 8.63 12.19 -8.97
C ARG A 187 7.33 11.52 -8.46
N PRO A 188 6.14 12.09 -8.73
CA PRO A 188 4.90 11.49 -8.29
C PRO A 188 4.72 10.07 -8.84
N VAL A 189 4.37 9.13 -7.96
CA VAL A 189 4.02 7.75 -8.33
C VAL A 189 2.59 7.48 -7.90
N TYR A 190 1.74 7.11 -8.85
CA TYR A 190 0.36 6.76 -8.60
C TYR A 190 0.10 5.29 -8.92
N ILE A 191 -0.76 4.66 -8.12
CA ILE A 191 -1.28 3.33 -8.37
C ILE A 191 -2.79 3.41 -8.57
N LEU A 192 -3.29 2.84 -9.67
CA LEU A 192 -4.72 2.60 -9.89
C LEU A 192 -4.95 1.09 -9.85
N ALA A 193 -5.94 0.65 -9.07
CA ALA A 193 -6.31 -0.76 -8.99
C ALA A 193 -7.66 -1.00 -9.64
N SER A 194 -7.85 -2.15 -10.27
CA SER A 194 -9.16 -2.54 -10.80
C SER A 194 -9.32 -4.06 -10.91
N LEU A 195 -10.44 -4.55 -10.40
CA LEU A 195 -10.94 -5.89 -10.67
C LEU A 195 -11.61 -5.91 -12.05
N ARG A 196 -11.18 -6.83 -12.92
CA ARG A 196 -11.69 -7.01 -14.28
C ARG A 196 -12.35 -8.38 -14.47
N LEU A 197 -13.00 -8.87 -13.42
CA LEU A 197 -13.75 -10.13 -13.35
C LEU A 197 -15.12 -9.86 -12.75
N PRO A 198 -16.14 -10.67 -13.05
CA PRO A 198 -17.40 -10.64 -12.32
C PRO A 198 -17.19 -10.93 -10.83
N LEU A 199 -17.90 -10.20 -9.96
CA LEU A 199 -18.03 -10.56 -8.55
C LEU A 199 -19.10 -11.65 -8.44
N GLU A 200 -18.68 -12.85 -8.13
CA GLU A 200 -19.61 -13.97 -7.94
C GLU A 200 -20.61 -13.66 -6.81
N ASN A 201 -21.90 -13.87 -7.08
CA ASN A 201 -23.01 -13.70 -6.14
C ASN A 201 -23.16 -12.30 -5.50
N PHE A 202 -22.53 -11.29 -6.06
CA PHE A 202 -22.72 -9.89 -5.66
C PHE A 202 -23.18 -9.03 -6.82
N ALA A 203 -24.21 -8.24 -6.58
CA ALA A 203 -24.61 -7.21 -7.53
C ALA A 203 -23.55 -6.09 -7.59
N TYR A 204 -23.29 -5.60 -8.77
CA TYR A 204 -22.51 -4.38 -8.98
C TYR A 204 -23.30 -3.18 -8.45
N LEU A 205 -22.92 -2.67 -7.29
CA LEU A 205 -23.56 -1.53 -6.64
C LEU A 205 -22.53 -0.43 -6.47
N THR A 206 -22.77 0.69 -7.14
CA THR A 206 -21.83 1.82 -7.16
C THR A 206 -21.88 2.68 -5.90
N ASP A 207 -22.96 2.60 -5.13
CA ASP A 207 -23.25 3.39 -3.94
C ASP A 207 -23.03 2.63 -2.61
N LYS A 208 -22.50 1.41 -2.68
CA LYS A 208 -22.24 0.54 -1.51
C LYS A 208 -20.77 0.21 -1.42
N PRO A 209 -20.28 -0.22 -0.23
CA PRO A 209 -18.92 -0.71 -0.09
C PRO A 209 -18.56 -1.76 -1.14
N CYS A 210 -17.49 -1.53 -1.87
CA CYS A 210 -17.11 -2.35 -3.00
C CYS A 210 -15.62 -2.29 -3.29
N VAL A 211 -15.15 -3.18 -4.14
CA VAL A 211 -13.83 -3.11 -4.76
C VAL A 211 -13.88 -2.24 -6.00
N SER A 212 -12.73 -1.69 -6.40
CA SER A 212 -12.60 -0.96 -7.68
C SER A 212 -12.89 -1.89 -8.85
N GLN A 213 -14.05 -1.69 -9.49
CA GLN A 213 -14.55 -2.49 -10.61
C GLN A 213 -15.27 -1.59 -11.62
N GLU A 214 -14.83 -0.35 -11.77
CA GLU A 214 -15.40 0.58 -12.74
C GLU A 214 -15.26 0.06 -14.19
N PRO A 215 -16.13 0.47 -15.13
CA PRO A 215 -16.00 0.13 -16.55
C PRO A 215 -14.62 0.49 -17.11
N LEU A 216 -14.12 -0.27 -18.09
CA LEU A 216 -12.79 -0.04 -18.67
C LEU A 216 -12.62 1.40 -19.19
N ASP A 217 -13.63 1.94 -19.84
CA ASP A 217 -13.59 3.31 -20.37
C ASP A 217 -13.47 4.36 -19.26
N SER A 218 -14.06 4.10 -18.09
CA SER A 218 -13.91 4.95 -16.90
C SER A 218 -12.49 4.91 -16.37
N LEU A 219 -11.87 3.72 -16.28
CA LEU A 219 -10.47 3.56 -15.89
C LEU A 219 -9.54 4.26 -16.89
N VAL A 220 -9.76 4.07 -18.20
CA VAL A 220 -9.00 4.76 -19.25
C VAL A 220 -9.13 6.28 -19.13
N ALA A 221 -10.35 6.80 -18.91
CA ALA A 221 -10.58 8.22 -18.73
C ALA A 221 -9.89 8.76 -17.46
N ARG A 222 -9.87 7.98 -16.36
CA ARG A 222 -9.19 8.32 -15.12
C ARG A 222 -7.68 8.43 -15.31
N ILE A 223 -7.06 7.47 -16.01
CA ILE A 223 -5.63 7.51 -16.35
C ILE A 223 -5.31 8.73 -17.20
N LYS A 224 -6.10 9.02 -18.23
CA LYS A 224 -5.92 10.21 -19.09
C LYS A 224 -5.99 11.51 -18.28
N ARG A 225 -6.99 11.66 -17.41
CA ARG A 225 -7.12 12.84 -16.53
C ARG A 225 -5.90 12.98 -15.62
N LEU A 226 -5.46 11.86 -15.00
CA LEU A 226 -4.28 11.86 -14.14
C LEU A 226 -3.03 12.26 -14.92
N ARG A 227 -2.81 11.72 -16.12
CA ARG A 227 -1.68 12.08 -16.97
C ARG A 227 -1.69 13.56 -17.38
N LEU A 228 -2.87 14.12 -17.67
CA LEU A 228 -3.02 15.54 -17.98
C LEU A 228 -2.72 16.44 -16.78
N SER A 229 -3.19 16.09 -15.59
CA SER A 229 -2.96 16.87 -14.37
C SER A 229 -1.56 16.67 -13.77
N GLN A 230 -0.92 15.53 -14.04
CA GLN A 230 0.39 15.13 -13.51
C GLN A 230 1.28 14.61 -14.66
N PRO A 231 1.79 15.48 -15.55
CA PRO A 231 2.53 15.04 -16.74
C PRO A 231 3.75 14.18 -16.45
N ASN A 232 4.45 14.47 -15.33
CA ASN A 232 5.68 13.79 -14.94
C ASN A 232 5.45 12.57 -14.02
N ALA A 233 4.20 12.25 -13.68
CA ALA A 233 3.91 11.13 -12.79
C ALA A 233 4.30 9.78 -13.43
N TYR A 234 4.74 8.83 -12.59
CA TYR A 234 4.81 7.43 -12.96
C TYR A 234 3.51 6.75 -12.55
N ILE A 235 2.77 6.27 -13.52
CA ILE A 235 1.44 5.69 -13.33
C ILE A 235 1.53 4.17 -13.42
N VAL A 236 1.25 3.51 -12.31
CA VAL A 236 1.14 2.05 -12.22
C VAL A 236 -0.34 1.65 -12.24
N VAL A 237 -0.68 0.60 -12.97
CA VAL A 237 -2.02 0.01 -12.96
C VAL A 237 -1.92 -1.41 -12.47
N SER A 238 -2.62 -1.72 -11.38
CA SER A 238 -2.74 -3.06 -10.82
C SER A 238 -4.09 -3.66 -11.21
N LEU A 239 -4.08 -4.76 -11.99
CA LEU A 239 -5.29 -5.43 -12.43
C LEU A 239 -5.40 -6.83 -11.85
N HIS A 240 -6.61 -7.21 -11.49
CA HIS A 240 -6.94 -8.59 -11.12
C HIS A 240 -7.89 -9.15 -12.17
N TRP A 241 -7.39 -10.04 -13.06
CA TRP A 241 -8.06 -10.38 -14.31
C TRP A 241 -7.62 -11.70 -14.96
N GLY A 242 -8.32 -12.07 -16.03
CA GLY A 242 -7.94 -13.19 -16.91
C GLY A 242 -8.60 -14.49 -16.48
N THR A 243 -8.03 -15.60 -16.90
CA THR A 243 -8.50 -16.96 -16.59
C THR A 243 -7.46 -17.68 -15.79
N GLU A 244 -7.86 -18.31 -14.69
CA GLU A 244 -6.96 -19.09 -13.84
C GLU A 244 -6.18 -20.15 -14.63
N HIS A 245 -4.94 -20.37 -14.24
CA HIS A 245 -4.05 -21.42 -14.74
C HIS A 245 -3.67 -21.30 -16.23
N GLN A 246 -3.87 -20.14 -16.85
CA GLN A 246 -3.39 -19.86 -18.20
C GLN A 246 -1.99 -19.25 -18.15
N LEU A 247 -1.07 -19.77 -18.98
CA LEU A 247 0.32 -19.29 -19.10
C LEU A 247 0.45 -18.08 -20.04
N SER A 248 -0.55 -17.82 -20.85
CA SER A 248 -0.56 -16.71 -21.81
C SER A 248 -1.80 -15.85 -21.63
N PRO A 249 -1.66 -14.53 -21.77
CA PRO A 249 -2.81 -13.62 -21.73
C PRO A 249 -3.69 -13.82 -22.96
N SER A 250 -5.00 -13.64 -22.78
CA SER A 250 -5.97 -13.63 -23.87
C SER A 250 -5.77 -12.43 -24.81
N VAL A 251 -6.36 -12.49 -25.99
CA VAL A 251 -6.39 -11.36 -26.94
C VAL A 251 -7.02 -10.13 -26.28
N GLN A 252 -8.09 -10.32 -25.52
CA GLN A 252 -8.77 -9.24 -24.81
C GLN A 252 -7.87 -8.60 -23.75
N GLN A 253 -7.14 -9.38 -22.95
CA GLN A 253 -6.17 -8.84 -21.98
C GLN A 253 -5.12 -7.98 -22.68
N ARG A 254 -4.54 -8.44 -23.81
CA ARG A 254 -3.57 -7.66 -24.60
C ARG A 254 -4.15 -6.34 -25.10
N GLN A 255 -5.37 -6.36 -25.64
CA GLN A 255 -6.05 -5.15 -26.12
C GLN A 255 -6.31 -4.16 -24.98
N HIS A 256 -6.83 -4.62 -23.84
CA HIS A 256 -7.10 -3.78 -22.69
C HIS A 256 -5.82 -3.20 -22.09
N ALA A 257 -4.75 -4.01 -21.94
CA ALA A 257 -3.46 -3.52 -21.46
C ALA A 257 -2.91 -2.38 -22.32
N ARG A 258 -2.92 -2.56 -23.64
CA ARG A 258 -2.43 -1.55 -24.59
C ARG A 258 -3.29 -0.27 -24.58
N LEU A 259 -4.62 -0.37 -24.35
CA LEU A 259 -5.48 0.79 -24.17
C LEU A 259 -5.08 1.59 -22.91
N LEU A 260 -4.75 0.93 -21.79
CA LEU A 260 -4.33 1.57 -20.56
C LEU A 260 -2.94 2.24 -20.72
N VAL A 261 -2.02 1.60 -21.43
CA VAL A 261 -0.71 2.22 -21.78
C VAL A 261 -0.92 3.44 -22.68
N ASN A 262 -1.76 3.33 -23.72
CA ASN A 262 -2.07 4.46 -24.60
C ASN A 262 -2.77 5.62 -23.87
N ALA A 263 -3.44 5.34 -22.74
CA ALA A 263 -4.03 6.36 -21.87
C ALA A 263 -2.98 7.06 -20.98
N GLY A 264 -1.78 6.50 -20.83
CA GLY A 264 -0.68 7.09 -20.07
C GLY A 264 -0.14 6.25 -18.92
N ALA A 265 -0.54 4.97 -18.76
CA ALA A 265 0.06 4.06 -17.80
C ALA A 265 1.51 3.72 -18.20
N ASN A 266 2.41 3.66 -17.22
CA ASN A 266 3.84 3.34 -17.42
C ASN A 266 4.18 1.88 -17.08
N LEU A 267 3.42 1.28 -16.17
CA LEU A 267 3.63 -0.08 -15.69
C LEU A 267 2.29 -0.73 -15.39
N LEU A 268 2.07 -1.93 -15.90
CA LEU A 268 0.96 -2.79 -15.50
C LEU A 268 1.50 -3.97 -14.70
N VAL A 269 0.95 -4.20 -13.50
CA VAL A 269 1.26 -5.36 -12.64
C VAL A 269 -0.05 -6.07 -12.36
N CYS A 270 -0.23 -7.26 -12.92
CA CYS A 270 -1.51 -7.94 -12.89
C CYS A 270 -1.46 -9.29 -12.17
N HIS A 271 -2.65 -9.77 -11.76
CA HIS A 271 -2.89 -10.85 -10.83
C HIS A 271 -4.04 -11.76 -11.28
N HIS A 272 -4.45 -12.74 -10.45
CA HIS A 272 -5.58 -13.65 -10.59
C HIS A 272 -5.26 -15.00 -11.22
N THR A 273 -4.47 -15.04 -12.28
CA THR A 273 -4.30 -16.32 -13.02
C THR A 273 -3.54 -17.37 -12.20
N HIS A 274 -2.93 -16.97 -11.08
CA HIS A 274 -2.07 -17.79 -10.23
C HIS A 274 -0.91 -18.44 -10.99
N THR A 275 -0.54 -17.89 -12.14
CA THR A 275 0.56 -18.32 -12.98
C THR A 275 1.40 -17.12 -13.39
N LEU A 276 2.69 -17.33 -13.59
CA LEU A 276 3.52 -16.33 -14.26
C LEU A 276 3.15 -16.32 -15.75
N GLN A 277 2.66 -15.19 -16.25
CA GLN A 277 2.34 -14.97 -17.67
C GLN A 277 3.43 -14.16 -18.35
N THR A 278 3.39 -14.12 -19.70
CA THR A 278 4.33 -13.34 -20.51
C THR A 278 4.41 -11.88 -20.10
N ILE A 279 5.59 -11.28 -20.24
CA ILE A 279 5.86 -9.87 -20.04
C ILE A 279 5.92 -9.20 -21.42
N GLU A 280 5.26 -8.06 -21.59
CA GLU A 280 5.28 -7.31 -22.85
C GLU A 280 5.92 -5.94 -22.62
N GLN A 281 6.81 -5.54 -23.54
CA GLN A 281 7.26 -4.16 -23.67
C GLN A 281 6.43 -3.48 -24.76
N TYR A 282 5.67 -2.45 -24.39
CA TYR A 282 4.81 -1.75 -25.32
C TYR A 282 4.91 -0.23 -25.14
N ARG A 283 5.37 0.47 -26.17
CA ARG A 283 5.55 1.94 -26.18
C ARG A 283 6.31 2.48 -24.97
N GLY A 284 7.39 1.80 -24.56
CA GLY A 284 8.20 2.18 -23.41
C GLY A 284 7.62 1.83 -22.03
N SER A 285 6.47 1.17 -22.00
CA SER A 285 5.83 0.66 -20.78
C SER A 285 6.01 -0.84 -20.66
N THR A 286 6.13 -1.33 -19.42
CA THR A 286 6.20 -2.77 -19.13
C THR A 286 4.84 -3.29 -18.69
N ILE A 287 4.41 -4.40 -19.25
CA ILE A 287 3.15 -5.07 -18.93
C ILE A 287 3.45 -6.47 -18.39
N PHE A 288 3.19 -6.68 -17.12
CA PHE A 288 3.16 -8.00 -16.48
C PHE A 288 1.70 -8.46 -16.49
N TYR A 289 1.35 -9.37 -17.40
CA TYR A 289 -0.03 -9.87 -17.53
C TYR A 289 -0.51 -10.70 -16.35
N SER A 290 0.40 -11.35 -15.64
CA SER A 290 0.26 -11.90 -14.30
C SER A 290 1.63 -12.18 -13.72
N ILE A 291 1.85 -11.82 -12.47
CA ILE A 291 3.09 -12.11 -11.74
C ILE A 291 2.99 -13.37 -10.87
N GLY A 292 1.84 -14.07 -10.87
CA GLY A 292 1.60 -15.28 -10.10
C GLY A 292 1.35 -15.04 -8.62
N ASN A 293 1.59 -16.06 -7.83
CA ASN A 293 1.38 -16.04 -6.38
C ASN A 293 2.59 -15.51 -5.61
N LEU A 294 2.36 -15.07 -4.37
CA LEU A 294 3.43 -14.87 -3.39
C LEU A 294 3.29 -15.88 -2.25
N ILE A 295 2.21 -15.78 -1.49
CA ILE A 295 1.90 -16.68 -0.37
C ILE A 295 0.60 -17.40 -0.71
N PHE A 296 0.70 -18.65 -1.12
CA PHE A 296 -0.44 -19.43 -1.61
C PHE A 296 -0.19 -20.92 -1.43
N ASP A 297 -1.25 -21.72 -1.38
CA ASP A 297 -1.18 -23.17 -1.11
C ASP A 297 -1.29 -24.04 -2.35
N GLN A 298 -1.25 -23.45 -3.55
CA GLN A 298 -1.23 -24.20 -4.80
C GLN A 298 0.12 -24.88 -5.02
N THR A 299 0.09 -26.14 -5.47
CA THR A 299 1.27 -27.02 -5.57
C THR A 299 1.63 -27.44 -7.01
N LYS A 300 0.78 -27.10 -7.99
CA LYS A 300 1.09 -27.40 -9.39
C LYS A 300 2.27 -26.56 -9.86
N PRO A 301 3.24 -27.11 -10.63
CA PRO A 301 4.42 -26.35 -11.07
C PRO A 301 4.11 -25.02 -11.77
N ILE A 302 2.99 -24.93 -12.50
CA ILE A 302 2.56 -23.68 -13.13
C ILE A 302 2.09 -22.60 -12.13
N ASN A 303 1.71 -22.99 -10.91
CA ASN A 303 1.22 -22.10 -9.86
C ASN A 303 2.27 -21.80 -8.78
N THR A 304 3.37 -22.57 -8.73
CA THR A 304 4.48 -22.33 -7.80
C THR A 304 5.53 -21.38 -8.38
N ARG A 305 5.53 -21.15 -9.69
CA ARG A 305 6.40 -20.20 -10.37
C ARG A 305 5.76 -18.82 -10.42
N ALA A 306 6.47 -17.82 -9.94
CA ALA A 306 6.00 -16.44 -9.88
C ALA A 306 7.18 -15.47 -9.96
N CYS A 307 6.91 -14.20 -9.97
CA CYS A 307 7.93 -13.18 -9.79
C CYS A 307 7.48 -12.05 -8.86
N VAL A 308 8.46 -11.38 -8.31
CA VAL A 308 8.31 -10.08 -7.65
C VAL A 308 8.84 -9.02 -8.62
N VAL A 309 8.14 -7.91 -8.76
CA VAL A 309 8.52 -6.80 -9.64
C VAL A 309 9.09 -5.68 -8.77
N ARG A 310 10.36 -5.33 -8.99
CA ARG A 310 11.00 -4.18 -8.34
C ARG A 310 11.10 -3.03 -9.31
N LEU A 311 10.47 -1.91 -8.97
CA LEU A 311 10.54 -0.63 -9.66
C LEU A 311 11.53 0.27 -8.91
N VAL A 312 12.57 0.72 -9.60
CA VAL A 312 13.52 1.70 -9.09
C VAL A 312 13.40 2.97 -9.91
N LEU A 313 13.10 4.07 -9.24
CA LEU A 313 12.89 5.39 -9.84
C LEU A 313 13.92 6.38 -9.31
N THR A 314 14.54 7.13 -10.22
CA THR A 314 15.24 8.37 -9.93
C THR A 314 14.51 9.54 -10.60
N ALA A 315 15.05 10.75 -10.48
CA ALA A 315 14.48 11.91 -11.18
C ALA A 315 14.43 11.69 -12.70
N ASN A 316 15.46 11.04 -13.27
CA ASN A 316 15.65 10.89 -14.71
C ASN A 316 15.45 9.47 -15.24
N ASP A 317 15.69 8.45 -14.39
CA ASP A 317 15.72 7.05 -14.82
C ASP A 317 14.62 6.21 -14.19
N VAL A 318 14.26 5.14 -14.91
CA VAL A 318 13.31 4.10 -14.46
C VAL A 318 13.92 2.75 -14.77
N HIS A 319 14.04 1.93 -13.75
CA HIS A 319 14.44 0.54 -13.91
C HIS A 319 13.36 -0.39 -13.35
N VAL A 320 12.91 -1.34 -14.16
CA VAL A 320 11.95 -2.37 -13.76
C VAL A 320 12.67 -3.72 -13.79
N GLU A 321 12.80 -4.32 -12.62
CA GLU A 321 13.48 -5.60 -12.42
C GLU A 321 12.46 -6.69 -12.11
N THR A 322 12.65 -7.86 -12.70
CA THR A 322 11.92 -9.09 -12.39
C THR A 322 12.76 -9.97 -11.49
N ILE A 323 12.27 -10.27 -10.29
CA ILE A 323 12.90 -11.17 -9.33
C ILE A 323 12.11 -12.48 -9.34
N PRO A 324 12.61 -13.56 -9.96
CA PRO A 324 11.92 -14.84 -10.02
C PRO A 324 11.88 -15.48 -8.64
N ILE A 325 10.73 -16.06 -8.31
CA ILE A 325 10.49 -16.78 -7.06
C ILE A 325 9.82 -18.12 -7.34
N GLU A 326 10.11 -19.10 -6.49
CA GLU A 326 9.41 -20.38 -6.45
C GLU A 326 8.75 -20.58 -5.08
N ILE A 327 7.52 -21.08 -5.08
CA ILE A 327 6.74 -21.27 -3.86
C ILE A 327 6.80 -22.73 -3.45
N ASN A 328 7.45 -23.00 -2.31
CA ASN A 328 7.56 -24.32 -1.73
C ASN A 328 6.74 -24.39 -0.42
N ALA A 329 5.74 -25.25 -0.37
CA ALA A 329 4.88 -25.40 0.80
C ALA A 329 4.39 -24.05 1.36
N CYS A 330 3.82 -23.20 0.50
CA CYS A 330 3.32 -21.85 0.77
C CYS A 330 4.39 -20.76 1.01
N VAL A 331 5.68 -21.07 0.89
CA VAL A 331 6.79 -20.13 1.15
C VAL A 331 7.44 -19.72 -0.16
N PRO A 332 7.41 -18.45 -0.54
CA PRO A 332 8.15 -17.94 -1.68
C PRO A 332 9.64 -17.81 -1.36
N GLU A 333 10.48 -18.33 -2.25
CA GLU A 333 11.93 -18.24 -2.21
C GLU A 333 12.48 -17.68 -3.52
N MET A 334 13.51 -16.85 -3.43
CA MET A 334 14.18 -16.32 -4.62
C MET A 334 14.91 -17.43 -5.35
N VAL A 335 14.71 -17.48 -6.66
CA VAL A 335 15.43 -18.37 -7.57
C VAL A 335 16.65 -17.67 -8.15
N SER A 336 17.78 -18.36 -8.28
CA SER A 336 19.02 -17.79 -8.78
C SER A 336 19.72 -18.73 -9.78
N GLY A 337 20.70 -18.20 -10.52
CA GLY A 337 21.52 -18.98 -11.45
C GLY A 337 20.74 -19.49 -12.67
N GLU A 338 21.04 -20.71 -13.09
CA GLU A 338 20.39 -21.35 -14.25
C GLU A 338 18.88 -21.55 -14.10
N GLN A 339 18.42 -21.83 -12.87
CA GLN A 339 17.00 -21.99 -12.60
C GLN A 339 16.24 -20.69 -12.88
N ALA A 340 16.82 -19.51 -12.61
CA ALA A 340 16.18 -18.22 -12.90
C ALA A 340 15.95 -18.02 -14.42
N LYS A 341 16.81 -18.57 -15.28
CA LYS A 341 16.64 -18.47 -16.74
C LYS A 341 15.40 -19.21 -17.23
N SER A 342 14.98 -20.28 -16.54
CA SER A 342 13.75 -21.02 -16.87
C SER A 342 12.47 -20.29 -16.49
N PHE A 343 12.56 -19.17 -15.76
CA PHE A 343 11.46 -18.27 -15.40
C PHE A 343 11.32 -17.08 -16.37
N ALA A 344 12.22 -16.95 -17.36
CA ALA A 344 12.03 -15.97 -18.42
C ALA A 344 10.78 -16.37 -19.21
N PRO A 345 9.73 -15.49 -19.27
CA PRO A 345 8.50 -15.78 -19.99
C PRO A 345 8.67 -15.73 -21.50
#